data_a1efce17ca5fc91a33e3906ab7b07327
#
_entry.id   a1efce17ca5fc91a33e3906ab7b07327
#
_cell.length_a   1.000
_cell.length_b   1.000
_cell.length_c   1.000
_cell.angle_alpha   90.00
_cell.angle_beta   90.00
_cell.angle_gamma   90.00
#
_symmetry.space_group_name_H-M   'P 1'
#
loop_
_entity.id
_entity.type
_entity.pdbx_description
1 polymer ?
#
loop_
_entity_poly.entity_id
_entity_poly.type
_entity_poly.pdbx_seq_one_letter_code
_entity_poly.pdbx_strand_id
1 'polypeptide(L)'
;RQRQMCIRDSIWTTEPIVDYLTQFSGIQPDDLDPKRTQRTLVSHKTAYKKLRMLTDLGCRFIGHGLAKDFRIINIFVPPSQVIDTVQLYHSPAHPRNLSLRFLSWFLLKKDIQQGLALGVEQHDGHDSIEDALAALQLFRKYEQFERDGRLEDMLEDLYEIGPRVNWRPPEKIAS
;
A
#
# COMPACT_ATOMS: atom_id res chain seq x y z
N ARG A 1 -17.92 -9.27 15.37
CA ARG A 1 -16.73 -9.36 14.48
C ARG A 1 -17.07 -8.63 13.20
N GLN A 2 -16.45 -7.46 12.95
CA GLN A 2 -16.53 -6.82 11.64
C GLN A 2 -15.91 -7.76 10.60
N ARG A 3 -16.68 -8.16 9.59
CA ARG A 3 -16.14 -8.91 8.46
C ARG A 3 -15.31 -7.96 7.61
N GLN A 4 -14.03 -8.24 7.48
CA GLN A 4 -13.17 -7.56 6.53
C GLN A 4 -13.53 -8.07 5.13
N MET A 5 -14.12 -7.21 4.30
CA MET A 5 -14.37 -7.51 2.89
C MET A 5 -13.19 -7.02 2.07
N CYS A 6 -12.66 -7.89 1.23
CA CYS A 6 -11.63 -7.56 0.27
C CYS A 6 -12.26 -7.40 -1.11
N ILE A 7 -12.18 -6.19 -1.68
CA ILE A 7 -12.62 -5.90 -3.04
C ILE A 7 -11.39 -5.48 -3.84
N ARG A 8 -11.15 -6.17 -4.94
CA ARG A 8 -10.10 -5.85 -5.90
C ARG A 8 -10.71 -5.69 -7.28
N ASP A 9 -10.82 -4.46 -7.73
CA ASP A 9 -11.19 -4.13 -9.10
C ASP A 9 -9.92 -3.81 -9.90
N SER A 10 -9.86 -4.27 -11.15
CA SER A 10 -8.81 -3.87 -12.09
C SER A 10 -9.40 -2.89 -13.09
N ILE A 11 -8.74 -1.76 -13.28
CA ILE A 11 -9.16 -0.75 -14.26
C ILE A 11 -8.61 -1.16 -15.62
N TRP A 12 -9.50 -1.37 -16.59
CA TRP A 12 -9.13 -1.68 -17.95
C TRP A 12 -9.32 -0.48 -18.87
N THR A 13 -8.58 -0.47 -19.99
CA THR A 13 -8.65 0.56 -21.02
C THR A 13 -8.76 -0.08 -22.40
N THR A 14 -9.38 0.62 -23.33
CA THR A 14 -9.38 0.25 -24.75
C THR A 14 -8.12 0.71 -25.47
N GLU A 15 -7.33 1.61 -24.87
CA GLU A 15 -6.07 2.06 -25.43
C GLU A 15 -4.99 1.00 -25.24
N PRO A 16 -4.10 0.81 -26.22
CA PRO A 16 -2.98 -0.12 -26.09
C PRO A 16 -2.06 0.27 -24.93
N ILE A 17 -1.81 -0.67 -24.04
CA ILE A 17 -0.84 -0.49 -22.95
C ILE A 17 0.54 -0.82 -23.52
N VAL A 18 1.44 0.16 -23.52
CA VAL A 18 2.80 0.02 -24.06
C VAL A 18 3.69 -0.77 -23.10
N ASP A 19 3.55 -0.53 -21.78
CA ASP A 19 4.31 -1.20 -20.73
C ASP A 19 3.43 -1.36 -19.49
N TYR A 20 3.31 -2.57 -19.01
CA TYR A 20 2.54 -2.92 -17.80
C TYR A 20 3.31 -2.63 -16.52
N LEU A 21 4.62 -2.36 -16.61
CA LEU A 21 5.51 -2.20 -15.46
C LEU A 21 5.32 -3.34 -14.43
N THR A 22 5.19 -4.56 -14.91
CA THR A 22 4.78 -5.75 -14.14
C THR A 22 5.61 -5.94 -12.88
N GLN A 23 6.92 -5.68 -12.95
CA GLN A 23 7.81 -5.74 -11.78
C GLN A 23 7.41 -4.80 -10.63
N PHE A 24 6.63 -3.74 -10.93
CA PHE A 24 6.12 -2.80 -9.90
C PHE A 24 4.62 -2.98 -9.66
N SER A 25 3.84 -3.13 -10.72
CA SER A 25 2.38 -3.18 -10.65
C SER A 25 1.84 -4.57 -10.28
N GLY A 26 2.60 -5.62 -10.52
CA GLY A 26 2.14 -7.00 -10.45
C GLY A 26 1.03 -7.33 -11.46
N ILE A 27 0.83 -6.48 -12.49
CA ILE A 27 -0.20 -6.66 -13.52
C ILE A 27 0.47 -7.25 -14.77
N GLN A 28 -0.12 -8.32 -15.29
CA GLN A 28 0.26 -8.94 -16.56
C GLN A 28 -0.77 -8.63 -17.65
N PRO A 29 -0.43 -8.76 -18.95
CA PRO A 29 -1.36 -8.53 -20.05
C PRO A 29 -2.68 -9.29 -19.92
N ASP A 30 -2.62 -10.55 -19.51
CA ASP A 30 -3.79 -11.41 -19.35
C ASP A 30 -4.71 -10.97 -18.20
N ASP A 31 -4.18 -10.25 -17.22
CA ASP A 31 -4.96 -9.71 -16.10
C ASP A 31 -5.96 -8.65 -16.51
N LEU A 32 -5.72 -7.95 -17.62
CA LEU A 32 -6.58 -6.90 -18.15
C LEU A 32 -7.30 -7.31 -19.45
N ASP A 33 -7.11 -8.54 -19.95
CA ASP A 33 -7.87 -9.07 -21.09
C ASP A 33 -9.23 -9.61 -20.61
N PRO A 34 -10.37 -9.01 -21.05
CA PRO A 34 -11.71 -9.46 -20.64
C PRO A 34 -12.02 -10.93 -20.96
N LYS A 35 -11.28 -11.52 -21.91
CA LYS A 35 -11.49 -12.92 -22.33
C LYS A 35 -10.69 -13.94 -21.51
N ARG A 36 -9.64 -13.48 -20.82
CA ARG A 36 -8.69 -14.36 -20.13
C ARG A 36 -8.66 -14.16 -18.60
N THR A 37 -8.94 -12.96 -18.17
CA THR A 37 -8.83 -12.61 -16.75
C THR A 37 -9.95 -13.23 -15.91
N GLN A 38 -9.59 -13.61 -14.69
CA GLN A 38 -10.55 -13.93 -13.62
C GLN A 38 -10.81 -12.73 -12.71
N ARG A 39 -10.16 -11.57 -12.97
CA ARG A 39 -10.31 -10.36 -12.16
C ARG A 39 -11.59 -9.62 -12.55
N THR A 40 -12.15 -8.87 -11.62
CA THR A 40 -13.25 -7.95 -11.90
C THR A 40 -12.69 -6.73 -12.63
N LEU A 41 -13.02 -6.60 -13.91
CA LEU A 41 -12.64 -5.44 -14.71
C LEU A 41 -13.69 -4.34 -14.61
N VAL A 42 -13.24 -3.12 -14.35
CA VAL A 42 -14.09 -1.92 -14.32
C VAL A 42 -13.50 -0.82 -15.20
N SER A 43 -14.35 0.03 -15.77
CA SER A 43 -13.86 1.22 -16.45
C SER A 43 -13.33 2.26 -15.45
N HIS A 44 -12.43 3.13 -15.89
CA HIS A 44 -11.96 4.27 -15.09
C HIS A 44 -13.14 5.09 -14.52
N LYS A 45 -14.19 5.34 -15.33
CA LYS A 45 -15.40 6.05 -14.90
C LYS A 45 -16.12 5.31 -13.75
N THR A 46 -16.16 3.98 -13.79
CA THR A 46 -16.78 3.17 -12.73
C THR A 46 -15.97 3.22 -11.46
N ALA A 47 -14.64 3.09 -11.55
CA ALA A 47 -13.73 3.21 -10.41
C ALA A 47 -13.84 4.59 -9.75
N TYR A 48 -13.82 5.66 -10.55
CA TYR A 48 -14.02 7.03 -10.08
C TYR A 48 -15.35 7.19 -9.32
N LYS A 49 -16.46 6.69 -9.88
CA LYS A 49 -17.78 6.77 -9.23
C LYS A 49 -17.83 6.02 -7.90
N LYS A 50 -17.21 4.84 -7.82
CA LYS A 50 -17.13 4.08 -6.56
C LYS A 50 -16.38 4.87 -5.49
N LEU A 51 -15.21 5.43 -5.81
CA LEU A 51 -14.43 6.24 -4.88
C LEU A 51 -15.15 7.53 -4.49
N ARG A 52 -15.78 8.19 -5.45
CA ARG A 52 -16.56 9.40 -5.18
C ARG A 52 -17.71 9.11 -4.21
N MET A 53 -18.44 8.01 -4.42
CA MET A 53 -19.50 7.60 -3.51
C MET A 53 -18.99 7.38 -2.08
N LEU A 54 -17.83 6.70 -1.93
CA LEU A 54 -17.23 6.49 -0.61
C LEU A 54 -16.82 7.82 0.04
N THR A 55 -16.29 8.75 -0.75
CA THR A 55 -15.95 10.10 -0.27
C THR A 55 -17.20 10.85 0.20
N ASP A 56 -18.27 10.82 -0.59
CA ASP A 56 -19.53 11.51 -0.27
C ASP A 56 -20.23 10.89 0.97
N LEU A 57 -20.04 9.59 1.21
CA LEU A 57 -20.50 8.90 2.42
C LEU A 57 -19.63 9.18 3.66
N GLY A 58 -18.57 9.97 3.54
CA GLY A 58 -17.68 10.29 4.65
C GLY A 58 -16.74 9.16 5.06
N CYS A 59 -16.51 8.17 4.19
CA CYS A 59 -15.57 7.08 4.47
C CYS A 59 -14.15 7.60 4.64
N ARG A 60 -13.41 6.99 5.55
CA ARG A 60 -11.98 7.27 5.76
C ARG A 60 -11.13 6.34 4.89
N PHE A 61 -10.18 6.91 4.18
CA PHE A 61 -9.22 6.20 3.33
C PHE A 61 -7.92 6.00 4.09
N ILE A 62 -7.52 4.76 4.26
CA ILE A 62 -6.27 4.39 4.94
C ILE A 62 -5.34 3.77 3.89
N GLY A 63 -4.12 4.27 3.77
CA GLY A 63 -3.14 3.76 2.81
C GLY A 63 -1.73 4.26 3.09
N HIS A 64 -0.86 4.11 2.10
CA HIS A 64 0.55 4.49 2.17
C HIS A 64 0.95 5.27 0.92
N GLY A 65 1.06 6.60 1.04
CA GLY A 65 1.37 7.48 -0.08
C GLY A 65 0.17 7.83 -0.96
N LEU A 66 -1.06 7.84 -0.40
CA LEU A 66 -2.34 7.98 -1.11
C LEU A 66 -2.47 9.21 -2.02
N ALA A 67 -1.71 10.26 -1.78
CA ALA A 67 -1.77 11.48 -2.59
C ALA A 67 -1.50 11.23 -4.08
N LYS A 68 -0.63 10.24 -4.40
CA LYS A 68 -0.34 9.85 -5.78
C LYS A 68 -1.52 9.14 -6.42
N ASP A 69 -2.16 8.23 -5.68
CA ASP A 69 -3.28 7.43 -6.16
C ASP A 69 -4.49 8.32 -6.45
N PHE A 70 -4.82 9.24 -5.54
CA PHE A 70 -5.91 10.20 -5.75
C PHE A 70 -5.65 11.14 -6.94
N ARG A 71 -4.40 11.53 -7.16
CA ARG A 71 -4.02 12.36 -8.31
C ARG A 71 -4.16 11.61 -9.64
N ILE A 72 -3.76 10.34 -9.71
CA ILE A 72 -3.88 9.51 -10.93
C ILE A 72 -5.35 9.33 -11.30
N ILE A 73 -6.22 9.12 -10.31
CA ILE A 73 -7.67 8.96 -10.53
C ILE A 73 -8.35 10.30 -10.74
N ASN A 74 -7.64 11.41 -10.49
CA ASN A 74 -8.17 12.78 -10.53
C ASN A 74 -9.36 12.99 -9.59
N ILE A 75 -9.26 12.49 -8.36
CA ILE A 75 -10.28 12.63 -7.33
C ILE A 75 -9.78 13.49 -6.17
N PHE A 76 -10.63 14.41 -5.72
CA PHE A 76 -10.39 15.15 -4.49
C PHE A 76 -11.03 14.41 -3.31
N VAL A 77 -10.22 14.08 -2.31
CA VAL A 77 -10.65 13.52 -1.03
C VAL A 77 -10.28 14.52 0.07
N PRO A 78 -11.24 14.95 0.92
CA PRO A 78 -10.94 15.87 2.01
C PRO A 78 -9.84 15.34 2.92
N PRO A 79 -8.89 16.17 3.38
CA PRO A 79 -7.80 15.72 4.26
C PRO A 79 -8.27 15.03 5.53
N SER A 80 -9.42 15.41 6.08
CA SER A 80 -10.05 14.79 7.25
C SER A 80 -10.48 13.32 7.02
N GLN A 81 -10.60 12.91 5.77
CA GLN A 81 -10.94 11.54 5.39
C GLN A 81 -9.71 10.70 5.00
N VAL A 82 -8.51 11.29 5.02
CA VAL A 82 -7.28 10.61 4.60
C VAL A 82 -6.43 10.27 5.82
N ILE A 83 -6.04 9.01 5.94
CA ILE A 83 -5.06 8.52 6.89
C ILE A 83 -3.92 7.91 6.09
N ASP A 84 -2.83 8.64 5.98
CA ASP A 84 -1.65 8.20 5.23
C ASP A 84 -0.56 7.73 6.20
N THR A 85 -0.23 6.44 6.16
CA THR A 85 0.77 5.86 7.04
C THR A 85 2.17 6.41 6.79
N VAL A 86 2.46 7.01 5.62
CA VAL A 86 3.70 7.77 5.42
C VAL A 86 3.79 8.93 6.40
N GLN A 87 2.67 9.65 6.59
CA GLN A 87 2.63 10.80 7.49
C GLN A 87 2.60 10.38 8.97
N LEU A 88 1.87 9.31 9.30
CA LEU A 88 1.78 8.81 10.66
C LEU A 88 3.14 8.38 11.22
N TYR A 89 3.98 7.76 10.39
CA TYR A 89 5.29 7.26 10.77
C TYR A 89 6.44 8.20 10.37
N HIS A 90 6.12 9.45 10.01
CA HIS A 90 7.12 10.46 9.74
C HIS A 90 7.55 11.15 11.03
N SER A 91 8.86 11.25 11.25
CA SER A 91 9.43 12.07 12.33
C SER A 91 9.93 13.41 11.77
N PRO A 92 9.50 14.55 12.33
CA PRO A 92 10.00 15.86 11.89
C PRO A 92 11.52 16.04 12.03
N ALA A 93 12.15 15.27 12.93
CA ALA A 93 13.61 15.29 13.13
C ALA A 93 14.37 14.59 11.97
N HIS A 94 13.66 13.83 11.13
CA HIS A 94 14.27 13.05 10.05
C HIS A 94 13.58 13.31 8.72
N PRO A 95 14.30 13.73 7.66
CA PRO A 95 13.69 14.09 6.38
C PRO A 95 13.19 12.87 5.57
N ARG A 96 13.52 11.64 6.01
CA ARG A 96 13.23 10.43 5.26
C ARG A 96 11.83 9.90 5.53
N ASN A 97 11.08 9.67 4.45
CA ASN A 97 9.85 8.88 4.51
C ASN A 97 10.18 7.38 4.54
N LEU A 98 9.47 6.63 5.38
CA LEU A 98 9.64 5.20 5.53
C LEU A 98 8.79 4.45 4.51
N SER A 99 9.34 3.39 3.90
CA SER A 99 8.60 2.56 2.95
C SER A 99 7.62 1.61 3.65
N LEU A 100 6.53 1.25 2.97
CA LEU A 100 5.56 0.28 3.46
C LEU A 100 6.22 -1.05 3.83
N ARG A 101 7.14 -1.52 2.98
CA ARG A 101 7.89 -2.76 3.20
C ARG A 101 8.72 -2.73 4.50
N PHE A 102 9.46 -1.64 4.73
CA PHE A 102 10.27 -1.48 5.94
C PHE A 102 9.39 -1.44 7.20
N LEU A 103 8.32 -0.64 7.18
CA LEU A 103 7.36 -0.56 8.29
C LEU A 103 6.70 -1.90 8.57
N SER A 104 6.29 -2.63 7.54
CA SER A 104 5.66 -3.96 7.69
C SER A 104 6.62 -4.97 8.28
N TRP A 105 7.86 -4.99 7.81
CA TRP A 105 8.89 -5.85 8.38
C TRP A 105 9.16 -5.53 9.86
N PHE A 106 9.37 -4.25 10.16
CA PHE A 106 9.77 -3.86 11.51
C PHE A 106 8.63 -4.01 12.52
N LEU A 107 7.43 -3.50 12.22
CA LEU A 107 6.32 -3.41 13.15
C LEU A 107 5.37 -4.62 13.10
N LEU A 108 5.14 -5.18 11.92
CA LEU A 108 4.21 -6.30 11.73
C LEU A 108 4.93 -7.65 11.66
N LYS A 109 6.27 -7.65 11.58
CA LYS A 109 7.10 -8.86 11.39
C LYS A 109 6.73 -9.60 10.09
N LYS A 110 6.32 -8.84 9.07
CA LYS A 110 5.94 -9.35 7.75
C LYS A 110 6.84 -8.76 6.69
N ASP A 111 7.40 -9.60 5.85
CA ASP A 111 8.12 -9.18 4.66
C ASP A 111 7.15 -9.25 3.48
N ILE A 112 6.65 -8.10 3.06
CA ILE A 112 5.76 -7.92 1.92
C ILE A 112 6.58 -7.57 0.67
N GLN A 113 5.98 -7.68 -0.53
CA GLN A 113 6.63 -7.27 -1.78
C GLN A 113 7.94 -8.07 -2.05
N GLN A 114 7.96 -9.37 -1.72
CA GLN A 114 9.17 -10.21 -1.82
C GLN A 114 9.61 -10.47 -3.28
N GLY A 115 8.72 -10.41 -4.25
CA GLY A 115 9.00 -10.68 -5.67
C GLY A 115 10.11 -9.80 -6.28
N LEU A 116 10.34 -8.62 -5.72
CA LEU A 116 11.37 -7.67 -6.17
C LEU A 116 12.81 -8.10 -5.83
N ALA A 117 13.02 -9.04 -4.92
CA ALA A 117 14.34 -9.34 -4.36
C ALA A 117 14.99 -10.63 -4.88
N LEU A 118 14.24 -11.58 -5.42
CA LEU A 118 14.75 -12.94 -5.66
C LEU A 118 14.79 -13.40 -7.12
N GLY A 119 14.36 -12.60 -8.10
CA GLY A 119 14.38 -13.00 -9.52
C GLY A 119 13.60 -14.29 -9.81
N VAL A 120 12.67 -14.67 -8.95
CA VAL A 120 11.85 -15.87 -9.10
C VAL A 120 10.51 -15.50 -9.72
N GLU A 121 10.12 -16.17 -10.79
CA GLU A 121 8.94 -15.94 -11.63
C GLU A 121 7.57 -16.19 -10.94
N GLN A 122 7.43 -15.95 -9.65
CA GLN A 122 6.14 -16.10 -8.95
C GLN A 122 5.69 -14.77 -8.35
N HIS A 123 4.76 -14.09 -9.06
CA HIS A 123 4.10 -12.85 -8.71
C HIS A 123 5.06 -11.67 -8.49
N ASP A 124 5.80 -11.31 -9.53
CA ASP A 124 6.62 -10.10 -9.59
C ASP A 124 5.72 -8.86 -9.53
N GLY A 125 5.84 -8.10 -8.44
CA GLY A 125 5.19 -6.81 -8.28
C GLY A 125 4.47 -6.63 -6.94
N HIS A 126 3.90 -5.44 -6.77
CA HIS A 126 3.12 -5.11 -5.59
C HIS A 126 1.73 -5.77 -5.65
N ASP A 127 1.35 -6.53 -4.63
CA ASP A 127 -0.04 -6.95 -4.47
C ASP A 127 -0.81 -5.85 -3.74
N SER A 128 -1.72 -5.17 -4.45
CA SER A 128 -2.54 -4.09 -3.91
C SER A 128 -3.40 -4.49 -2.71
N ILE A 129 -3.76 -5.77 -2.59
CA ILE A 129 -4.48 -6.30 -1.42
C ILE A 129 -3.53 -6.40 -0.22
N GLU A 130 -2.35 -6.95 -0.44
CA GLU A 130 -1.32 -7.07 0.60
C GLU A 130 -0.93 -5.68 1.13
N ASP A 131 -0.68 -4.73 0.22
CA ASP A 131 -0.32 -3.35 0.56
C ASP A 131 -1.43 -2.63 1.35
N ALA A 132 -2.69 -2.77 0.92
CA ALA A 132 -3.83 -2.18 1.63
C ALA A 132 -4.02 -2.78 3.03
N LEU A 133 -3.86 -4.10 3.16
CA LEU A 133 -3.93 -4.80 4.45
C LEU A 133 -2.79 -4.41 5.37
N ALA A 134 -1.57 -4.27 4.85
CA ALA A 134 -0.41 -3.81 5.60
C ALA A 134 -0.63 -2.38 6.12
N ALA A 135 -1.07 -1.46 5.26
CA ALA A 135 -1.37 -0.08 5.66
C ALA A 135 -2.44 -0.02 6.77
N LEU A 136 -3.51 -0.81 6.66
CA LEU A 136 -4.55 -0.89 7.70
C LEU A 136 -3.99 -1.45 9.02
N GLN A 137 -3.13 -2.47 8.98
CA GLN A 137 -2.51 -3.05 10.17
C GLN A 137 -1.54 -2.08 10.82
N LEU A 138 -0.78 -1.33 10.03
CA LEU A 138 0.09 -0.27 10.52
C LEU A 138 -0.71 0.84 11.20
N PHE A 139 -1.80 1.30 10.60
CA PHE A 139 -2.67 2.28 11.26
C PHE A 139 -3.16 1.79 12.64
N ARG A 140 -3.62 0.54 12.74
CA ARG A 140 -4.03 -0.05 14.03
C ARG A 140 -2.88 -0.14 15.04
N LYS A 141 -1.67 -0.44 14.57
CA LYS A 141 -0.46 -0.42 15.39
C LYS A 141 -0.14 0.97 15.90
N TYR A 142 -0.24 1.97 15.03
CA TYR A 142 -0.05 3.37 15.40
C TYR A 142 -1.02 3.77 16.53
N GLU A 143 -2.32 3.50 16.36
CA GLU A 143 -3.33 3.77 17.41
C GLU A 143 -3.03 3.02 18.73
N GLN A 144 -2.45 1.82 18.63
CA GLN A 144 -2.04 1.08 19.83
C GLN A 144 -0.88 1.79 20.55
N PHE A 145 0.19 2.15 19.83
CA PHE A 145 1.34 2.85 20.40
C PHE A 145 0.95 4.21 21.00
N GLU A 146 0.05 4.93 20.34
CA GLU A 146 -0.47 6.20 20.84
C GLU A 146 -1.21 6.01 22.18
N ARG A 147 -2.12 5.02 22.27
CA ARG A 147 -2.82 4.70 23.52
C ARG A 147 -1.90 4.25 24.64
N ASP A 148 -0.83 3.52 24.29
CA ASP A 148 0.14 2.97 25.25
C ASP A 148 1.19 4.02 25.69
N GLY A 149 1.16 5.25 25.10
CA GLY A 149 2.13 6.31 25.36
C GLY A 149 3.54 6.01 24.87
N ARG A 150 3.69 5.11 23.89
CA ARG A 150 4.97 4.60 23.36
C ARG A 150 5.27 5.03 21.95
N LEU A 151 4.52 6.02 21.44
CA LEU A 151 4.64 6.42 20.03
C LEU A 151 6.01 7.04 19.72
N GLU A 152 6.51 7.92 20.60
CA GLU A 152 7.81 8.58 20.43
C GLU A 152 8.95 7.56 20.45
N ASP A 153 8.99 6.68 21.45
CA ASP A 153 10.00 5.62 21.56
C ASP A 153 10.01 4.74 20.31
N MET A 154 8.84 4.37 19.80
CA MET A 154 8.71 3.54 18.60
C MET A 154 9.20 4.27 17.35
N LEU A 155 8.94 5.58 17.22
CA LEU A 155 9.46 6.37 16.11
C LEU A 155 10.98 6.49 16.19
N GLU A 156 11.54 6.72 17.38
CA GLU A 156 13.00 6.74 17.58
C GLU A 156 13.63 5.39 17.18
N ASP A 157 13.08 4.27 17.64
CA ASP A 157 13.54 2.91 17.28
C ASP A 157 13.56 2.70 15.76
N LEU A 158 12.53 3.15 15.03
CA LEU A 158 12.45 3.04 13.57
C LEU A 158 13.60 3.78 12.88
N TYR A 159 13.89 5.00 13.32
CA TYR A 159 14.92 5.83 12.71
C TYR A 159 16.34 5.48 13.20
N GLU A 160 16.49 4.83 14.34
CA GLU A 160 17.76 4.27 14.80
C GLU A 160 18.13 2.98 14.06
N ILE A 161 17.17 2.08 13.87
CA ILE A 161 17.41 0.78 13.23
C ILE A 161 17.48 0.90 11.70
N GLY A 162 16.68 1.80 11.11
CA GLY A 162 16.59 1.98 9.67
C GLY A 162 17.94 2.08 8.96
N PRO A 163 18.85 2.98 9.36
CA PRO A 163 20.19 3.09 8.76
C PRO A 163 21.02 1.82 8.87
N ARG A 164 20.89 1.07 9.98
CA ARG A 164 21.67 -0.16 10.22
C ARG A 164 21.31 -1.28 9.25
N VAL A 165 20.07 -1.29 8.76
CA VAL A 165 19.54 -2.27 7.79
C VAL A 165 19.33 -1.69 6.40
N ASN A 166 19.92 -0.51 6.10
CA ASN A 166 19.72 0.20 4.83
C ASN A 166 18.23 0.40 4.46
N TRP A 167 17.36 0.56 5.46
CA TRP A 167 15.92 0.76 5.30
C TRP A 167 15.19 -0.37 4.55
N ARG A 168 15.75 -1.58 4.61
CA ARG A 168 15.19 -2.78 3.97
C ARG A 168 15.17 -3.95 4.96
N PRO A 169 14.22 -4.87 4.82
CA PRO A 169 14.30 -6.13 5.55
C PRO A 169 15.66 -6.80 5.25
N PRO A 170 16.35 -7.34 6.26
CA PRO A 170 17.55 -8.14 6.01
C PRO A 170 17.19 -9.35 5.12
N GLU A 171 18.02 -9.61 4.13
CA GLU A 171 17.85 -10.79 3.28
C GLU A 171 17.86 -12.03 4.16
N LYS A 172 16.87 -12.91 3.97
CA LYS A 172 16.92 -14.23 4.61
C LYS A 172 18.11 -14.96 4.05
N ILE A 173 19.16 -15.15 4.85
CA ILE A 173 20.23 -16.08 4.50
C ILE A 173 19.54 -17.43 4.35
N ALA A 174 19.49 -17.94 3.12
CA ALA A 174 19.00 -19.28 2.84
C ALA A 174 19.89 -20.25 3.64
N SER A 175 19.32 -20.85 4.68
CA SER A 175 19.92 -21.91 5.48
C SER A 175 19.72 -23.26 4.82
#